data_88007af48ebd8e8a9488060369fa7857
#
_entry.id   88007af48ebd8e8a9488060369fa7857
#
_cell.length_a   1.000
_cell.length_b   1.000
_cell.length_c   1.000
_cell.angle_alpha   90.00
_cell.angle_beta   90.00
_cell.angle_gamma   90.00
#
_symmetry.space_group_name_H-M   'P 1'
#
loop_
_entity.id
_entity.type
_entity.pdbx_description
1 polymer ?
#
loop_
_entity_poly.entity_id
_entity_poly.type
_entity_poly.pdbx_seq_one_letter_code
_entity_poly.pdbx_strand_id
1 'polypeptide(L)'
;MKKKTKKWAGVFSVLLSSSLVLSACGGQEDTASTEPVKQQDLKNIKIEKIAAKDKTKVPDKAKNRKDTLVVGINKPGGVFLPYFQQNGWDGNVTSVIFASLISTDKQGKPIPELAEKWDVSSDQLTYTFHLRKDLKFSDGSPLTADDVAFTLTLLHDKAYEGEVDISQYAVKGGKEYKEGKATSIEGIQVVDPQTIKITTEKVNSQAIFVFGSTVLSKAYYGKDYKQNTSLDYLKDLYGKPLAAGPYKFEKYIPGQEVRFVANENYYAGKPKIQNFIYKITSGDTKLQLFQTGEVDHTGLGTGDEVLEQAKALEFANIQIETAPSFSYVYMNHNKPYLKDKKVRQALIYGLDRKKYVDTAYKGYGTVANVPIHPTSWAYTEEGVNKYEYDKEKAKKLLDEAGWKVGSDGIREKDGQKLKLSYFGPSSAKDSDLLIPIAKENYKEIGVEFNPEFMDFNTMLSKVNKGDYDLASVSTPITSDPSETAGEYLSSANEKSLGYKNAKVDELIQKGIETVDIEKRKPIYKELYKELSDDPPVILLNYRRTITGYNGNIKGIAPEKYNSISANLPVLSFEK
;
A
#
# COMPACT_ATOMS: atom_id res chain seq x y z
N MET A 1 6.87 63.42 -2.48
CA MET A 1 7.95 64.03 -3.28
C MET A 1 8.52 62.97 -4.23
N LYS A 2 8.17 63.07 -5.49
CA LYS A 2 8.97 63.24 -6.70
C LYS A 2 10.13 62.24 -6.87
N LYS A 3 9.92 61.23 -7.72
CA LYS A 3 10.45 61.01 -9.11
C LYS A 3 11.98 60.90 -9.21
N LYS A 4 12.46 59.78 -9.80
CA LYS A 4 13.15 59.86 -11.08
C LYS A 4 13.36 58.45 -11.71
N THR A 5 12.80 58.33 -12.90
CA THR A 5 13.04 57.34 -13.95
C THR A 5 14.37 57.59 -14.63
N LYS A 6 15.07 56.53 -15.09
CA LYS A 6 15.97 56.65 -16.25
C LYS A 6 15.80 55.41 -17.15
N LYS A 7 15.25 55.68 -18.32
CA LYS A 7 15.34 54.87 -19.55
C LYS A 7 16.72 55.08 -20.20
N TRP A 8 17.27 54.07 -20.82
CA TRP A 8 18.11 54.25 -21.99
C TRP A 8 17.84 53.13 -22.97
N ALA A 9 17.68 53.55 -24.22
CA ALA A 9 17.30 52.77 -25.43
C ALA A 9 18.46 52.78 -26.45
N GLY A 10 18.43 51.73 -27.30
CA GLY A 10 18.92 51.78 -28.68
C GLY A 10 20.37 51.30 -28.86
N VAL A 11 20.64 50.46 -29.82
CA VAL A 11 20.68 50.71 -31.25
C VAL A 11 20.80 49.43 -32.03
N PHE A 12 20.10 49.36 -33.14
CA PHE A 12 20.13 48.42 -34.24
C PHE A 12 21.50 48.26 -34.90
N SER A 13 21.78 47.06 -35.48
CA SER A 13 22.35 46.96 -36.83
C SER A 13 22.09 45.61 -37.47
N VAL A 14 21.50 45.67 -38.64
CA VAL A 14 21.20 44.65 -39.64
C VAL A 14 22.38 44.58 -40.63
N LEU A 15 22.63 43.39 -41.21
CA LEU A 15 23.13 43.11 -42.59
C LEU A 15 23.27 41.59 -42.75
N LEU A 16 22.45 40.96 -43.46
CA LEU A 16 22.27 40.49 -44.87
C LEU A 16 23.55 39.95 -45.52
N SER A 17 23.49 38.72 -45.91
CA SER A 17 23.34 38.15 -47.26
C SER A 17 24.03 36.78 -47.38
N SER A 18 23.24 35.79 -47.71
CA SER A 18 23.16 34.97 -48.94
C SER A 18 24.33 34.06 -49.28
N SER A 19 24.07 32.75 -49.32
CA SER A 19 24.16 31.99 -50.59
C SER A 19 23.68 30.55 -50.41
N LEU A 20 22.81 30.13 -51.29
CA LEU A 20 22.35 28.75 -51.51
C LEU A 20 23.50 27.84 -51.98
N VAL A 21 23.57 26.62 -51.42
CA VAL A 21 23.94 25.45 -52.23
C VAL A 21 23.04 24.29 -51.80
N LEU A 22 22.27 23.80 -52.74
CA LEU A 22 21.57 22.52 -52.65
C LEU A 22 22.60 21.38 -52.73
N SER A 23 22.49 20.45 -51.78
CA SER A 23 22.91 19.07 -52.01
C SER A 23 21.93 18.17 -51.28
N ALA A 24 21.12 17.49 -52.04
CA ALA A 24 20.26 16.40 -51.61
C ALA A 24 21.12 15.20 -51.28
N CYS A 25 20.98 14.64 -50.07
CA CYS A 25 21.20 13.22 -49.80
C CYS A 25 20.51 12.83 -48.49
N GLY A 26 19.54 11.92 -48.60
CA GLY A 26 19.21 10.88 -47.64
C GLY A 26 18.75 11.35 -46.26
N GLY A 27 17.49 11.69 -46.09
CA GLY A 27 16.84 11.66 -44.78
C GLY A 27 16.78 10.23 -44.28
N GLN A 28 17.55 9.94 -43.25
CA GLN A 28 17.30 8.78 -42.40
C GLN A 28 16.29 9.26 -41.36
N GLU A 29 15.03 8.97 -41.60
CA GLU A 29 14.02 9.03 -40.53
C GLU A 29 14.49 8.08 -39.43
N ASP A 30 14.82 8.64 -38.28
CA ASP A 30 14.88 7.89 -37.03
C ASP A 30 13.47 7.38 -36.74
N THR A 31 13.14 6.26 -37.38
CA THR A 31 12.04 5.41 -36.91
C THR A 31 12.45 4.87 -35.56
N ALA A 32 12.00 5.56 -34.52
CA ALA A 32 11.95 4.95 -33.20
C ALA A 32 11.32 3.57 -33.38
N SER A 33 12.11 2.52 -33.20
CA SER A 33 11.66 1.14 -33.29
C SER A 33 10.59 0.93 -32.23
N THR A 34 9.34 0.97 -32.64
CA THR A 34 8.22 0.49 -31.87
C THR A 34 8.23 -1.03 -31.89
N GLU A 35 9.24 -1.67 -31.30
CA GLU A 35 9.07 -3.05 -30.89
C GLU A 35 8.02 -3.07 -29.80
N PRO A 36 6.95 -3.88 -29.93
CA PRO A 36 5.96 -3.99 -28.88
C PRO A 36 6.69 -4.51 -27.62
N VAL A 37 6.62 -3.72 -26.55
CA VAL A 37 7.11 -4.12 -25.23
C VAL A 37 6.55 -5.51 -24.95
N LYS A 38 7.42 -6.52 -24.88
CA LYS A 38 7.01 -7.90 -24.58
C LYS A 38 6.26 -7.89 -23.26
N GLN A 39 4.97 -8.21 -23.32
CA GLN A 39 4.14 -8.36 -22.14
C GLN A 39 4.82 -9.38 -21.23
N GLN A 40 5.39 -8.92 -20.11
CA GLN A 40 6.11 -9.78 -19.19
C GLN A 40 5.15 -10.81 -18.58
N ASP A 41 5.60 -12.04 -18.47
CA ASP A 41 4.88 -13.07 -17.72
C ASP A 41 4.89 -12.68 -16.23
N LEU A 42 3.80 -12.05 -15.78
CA LEU A 42 3.63 -11.52 -14.44
C LEU A 42 3.72 -12.61 -13.35
N LYS A 43 3.51 -13.88 -13.70
CA LYS A 43 3.62 -15.00 -12.75
C LYS A 43 5.08 -15.37 -12.42
N ASN A 44 6.00 -15.05 -13.32
CA ASN A 44 7.43 -15.42 -13.23
C ASN A 44 8.35 -14.23 -13.03
N ILE A 45 7.87 -13.09 -12.51
CA ILE A 45 8.71 -11.92 -12.26
C ILE A 45 9.74 -12.27 -11.19
N LYS A 46 10.98 -12.47 -11.63
CA LYS A 46 12.13 -12.66 -10.73
C LYS A 46 12.59 -11.31 -10.20
N ILE A 47 13.01 -11.31 -8.94
CA ILE A 47 13.77 -10.20 -8.39
C ILE A 47 15.14 -10.20 -9.08
N GLU A 48 15.44 -9.13 -9.82
CA GLU A 48 16.75 -8.95 -10.44
C GLU A 48 17.66 -8.21 -9.47
N LYS A 49 18.87 -8.73 -9.28
CA LYS A 49 19.88 -8.15 -8.38
C LYS A 49 21.12 -7.79 -9.16
N ILE A 50 21.56 -6.55 -9.01
CA ILE A 50 22.80 -6.05 -9.59
C ILE A 50 23.71 -5.68 -8.41
N ALA A 51 24.83 -6.36 -8.27
CA ALA A 51 25.78 -6.10 -7.20
C ALA A 51 26.56 -4.81 -7.42
N ALA A 52 26.95 -4.16 -6.34
CA ALA A 52 27.87 -3.03 -6.37
C ALA A 52 29.17 -3.42 -7.07
N LYS A 53 29.64 -2.58 -8.03
CA LYS A 53 30.89 -2.78 -8.74
C LYS A 53 32.10 -2.37 -7.90
N ASP A 54 31.95 -1.29 -7.15
CA ASP A 54 33.02 -0.71 -6.34
C ASP A 54 32.46 -0.11 -5.04
N LYS A 55 32.50 -0.89 -3.98
CA LYS A 55 32.03 -0.47 -2.64
C LYS A 55 32.89 0.63 -2.01
N THR A 56 34.09 0.90 -2.52
CA THR A 56 34.97 1.97 -2.00
C THR A 56 34.39 3.36 -2.35
N LYS A 57 33.54 3.46 -3.37
CA LYS A 57 32.86 4.66 -3.81
C LYS A 57 31.65 5.04 -2.97
N VAL A 58 31.35 4.31 -1.90
CA VAL A 58 30.32 4.71 -0.95
C VAL A 58 30.58 6.14 -0.47
N PRO A 59 29.61 7.06 -0.56
CA PRO A 59 29.77 8.46 -0.14
C PRO A 59 30.20 8.59 1.31
N ASP A 60 31.04 9.57 1.62
CA ASP A 60 31.62 9.78 2.96
C ASP A 60 30.55 9.89 4.06
N LYS A 61 29.42 10.52 3.76
CA LYS A 61 28.31 10.61 4.72
C LYS A 61 27.79 9.21 5.13
N ALA A 62 27.65 8.31 4.20
CA ALA A 62 27.24 6.92 4.47
C ALA A 62 28.38 6.12 5.09
N LYS A 63 29.61 6.28 4.58
CA LYS A 63 30.81 5.58 5.06
C LYS A 63 31.16 5.88 6.52
N ASN A 64 30.87 7.11 6.97
CA ASN A 64 31.15 7.54 8.34
C ASN A 64 30.08 7.11 9.35
N ARG A 65 28.92 6.65 8.88
CA ARG A 65 27.89 6.03 9.74
C ARG A 65 28.22 4.55 9.95
N LYS A 66 28.83 4.23 11.08
CA LYS A 66 29.24 2.85 11.39
C LYS A 66 28.20 2.06 12.19
N ASP A 67 27.28 2.75 12.80
CA ASP A 67 26.28 2.24 13.75
C ASP A 67 24.84 2.71 13.45
N THR A 68 24.65 3.45 12.36
CA THR A 68 23.38 4.09 12.02
C THR A 68 22.98 3.75 10.59
N LEU A 69 21.82 3.13 10.41
CA LEU A 69 21.20 2.87 9.11
C LEU A 69 20.13 3.93 8.83
N VAL A 70 20.19 4.56 7.68
CA VAL A 70 19.22 5.57 7.24
C VAL A 70 18.44 5.06 6.02
N VAL A 71 17.13 4.95 6.16
CA VAL A 71 16.22 4.48 5.10
C VAL A 71 15.25 5.59 4.70
N GLY A 72 15.13 5.83 3.39
CA GLY A 72 14.19 6.83 2.88
C GLY A 72 12.76 6.29 2.82
N ILE A 73 11.81 7.03 3.42
CA ILE A 73 10.37 6.73 3.33
C ILE A 73 9.56 7.98 2.98
N ASN A 74 8.31 7.81 2.58
CA ASN A 74 7.38 8.93 2.48
C ASN A 74 6.89 9.35 3.89
N LYS A 75 6.25 10.52 3.97
CA LYS A 75 5.81 11.13 5.24
C LYS A 75 4.75 10.30 5.96
N PRO A 76 5.01 9.81 7.19
CA PRO A 76 4.00 9.18 8.03
C PRO A 76 3.01 10.20 8.60
N GLY A 77 1.83 9.73 8.99
CA GLY A 77 0.78 10.52 9.62
C GLY A 77 1.09 10.88 11.09
N GLY A 78 1.87 10.04 11.77
CA GLY A 78 2.23 10.21 13.18
C GLY A 78 1.39 9.36 14.15
N VAL A 79 0.59 8.43 13.64
CA VAL A 79 -0.17 7.46 14.44
C VAL A 79 0.64 6.17 14.56
N PHE A 80 1.57 6.12 15.53
CA PHE A 80 2.48 4.99 15.71
C PHE A 80 1.96 3.93 16.69
N LEU A 81 0.68 3.62 16.57
CA LEU A 81 0.02 2.57 17.33
C LEU A 81 -0.65 1.60 16.34
N PRO A 82 -0.26 0.31 16.29
CA PRO A 82 -0.91 -0.71 15.48
C PRO A 82 -2.42 -0.74 15.72
N TYR A 83 -3.16 -1.10 14.68
CA TYR A 83 -4.63 -1.13 14.67
C TYR A 83 -5.32 0.25 14.61
N PHE A 84 -4.61 1.36 14.93
CA PHE A 84 -5.13 2.74 14.88
C PHE A 84 -4.46 3.57 13.79
N GLN A 85 -3.44 3.07 13.13
CA GLN A 85 -2.74 3.73 12.03
C GLN A 85 -3.72 3.96 10.86
N GLN A 86 -3.49 5.04 10.11
CA GLN A 86 -4.39 5.45 9.03
C GLN A 86 -3.76 5.33 7.63
N ASN A 87 -2.48 5.00 7.56
CA ASN A 87 -1.76 4.84 6.30
C ASN A 87 -0.55 3.90 6.44
N GLY A 88 -0.08 3.36 5.31
CA GLY A 88 1.03 2.41 5.28
C GLY A 88 2.39 2.98 5.74
N TRP A 89 2.56 4.30 5.79
CA TRP A 89 3.81 4.93 6.26
C TRP A 89 3.91 4.89 7.79
N ASP A 90 2.79 5.03 8.49
CA ASP A 90 2.69 4.75 9.93
C ASP A 90 2.96 3.26 10.19
N GLY A 91 2.44 2.36 9.33
CA GLY A 91 2.70 0.94 9.35
C GLY A 91 4.19 0.59 9.23
N ASN A 92 4.95 1.32 8.40
CA ASN A 92 6.41 1.14 8.32
C ASN A 92 7.09 1.47 9.66
N VAL A 93 6.63 2.49 10.38
CA VAL A 93 7.17 2.85 11.70
C VAL A 93 6.82 1.77 12.72
N THR A 94 5.55 1.36 12.78
CA THR A 94 5.09 0.34 13.75
C THR A 94 5.78 -1.01 13.52
N SER A 95 6.03 -1.41 12.27
CA SER A 95 6.73 -2.67 11.95
C SER A 95 8.20 -2.72 12.41
N VAL A 96 8.82 -1.59 12.74
CA VAL A 96 10.18 -1.52 13.29
C VAL A 96 10.19 -1.76 14.79
N ILE A 97 9.14 -1.34 15.49
CA ILE A 97 9.13 -1.28 16.96
C ILE A 97 8.23 -2.33 17.62
N PHE A 98 7.19 -2.80 16.94
CA PHE A 98 6.31 -3.83 17.47
C PHE A 98 6.74 -5.23 17.01
N ALA A 99 6.27 -6.24 17.74
CA ALA A 99 6.40 -7.65 17.41
C ALA A 99 5.03 -8.33 17.51
N SER A 100 4.86 -9.40 16.74
CA SER A 100 3.63 -10.18 16.64
C SER A 100 3.84 -11.57 17.25
N LEU A 101 2.76 -12.32 17.53
CA LEU A 101 2.90 -13.72 17.95
C LEU A 101 3.49 -14.56 16.83
N ILE A 102 3.06 -14.31 15.59
CA ILE A 102 3.56 -14.95 14.38
C ILE A 102 3.97 -13.91 13.34
N SER A 103 4.90 -14.29 12.47
CA SER A 103 5.29 -13.57 11.28
C SER A 103 4.93 -14.39 10.04
N THR A 104 5.34 -13.97 8.84
CA THR A 104 5.13 -14.70 7.59
C THR A 104 6.46 -14.98 6.89
N ASP A 105 6.56 -16.14 6.25
CA ASP A 105 7.67 -16.44 5.35
C ASP A 105 7.48 -15.78 3.97
N LYS A 106 8.46 -16.00 3.08
CA LYS A 106 8.43 -15.50 1.70
C LYS A 106 7.30 -16.08 0.83
N GLN A 107 6.61 -17.10 1.27
CA GLN A 107 5.43 -17.67 0.64
C GLN A 107 4.12 -17.14 1.27
N GLY A 108 4.20 -16.31 2.33
CA GLY A 108 3.05 -15.82 3.09
C GLY A 108 2.53 -16.82 4.13
N LYS A 109 3.27 -17.89 4.43
CA LYS A 109 2.88 -18.86 5.46
C LYS A 109 3.26 -18.35 6.84
N PRO A 110 2.44 -18.64 7.87
CA PRO A 110 2.75 -18.25 9.24
C PRO A 110 4.01 -18.95 9.75
N ILE A 111 4.88 -18.20 10.41
CA ILE A 111 6.09 -18.66 11.10
C ILE A 111 6.16 -18.12 12.51
N PRO A 112 6.85 -18.83 13.46
CA PRO A 112 6.99 -18.37 14.83
C PRO A 112 7.70 -17.02 14.99
N GLU A 113 7.17 -16.14 15.89
CA GLU A 113 7.83 -14.91 16.32
C GLU A 113 7.82 -14.85 17.86
N LEU A 114 6.95 -14.08 18.52
CA LEU A 114 6.80 -14.10 19.98
C LEU A 114 6.20 -15.43 20.48
N ALA A 115 5.32 -16.05 19.71
CA ALA A 115 4.94 -17.44 19.95
C ALA A 115 6.02 -18.38 19.38
N GLU A 116 6.44 -19.36 20.16
CA GLU A 116 7.37 -20.40 19.67
C GLU A 116 6.66 -21.46 18.83
N LYS A 117 5.37 -21.64 19.05
CA LYS A 117 4.47 -22.55 18.31
C LYS A 117 3.01 -22.19 18.56
N TRP A 118 2.15 -22.80 17.78
CA TRP A 118 0.70 -22.76 17.98
C TRP A 118 0.07 -24.08 17.57
N ASP A 119 -1.11 -24.36 18.10
CA ASP A 119 -1.96 -25.48 17.74
C ASP A 119 -3.29 -24.96 17.24
N VAL A 120 -3.87 -25.64 16.22
CA VAL A 120 -5.22 -25.40 15.72
C VAL A 120 -6.01 -26.69 15.88
N SER A 121 -7.19 -26.62 16.47
CA SER A 121 -8.06 -27.78 16.65
C SER A 121 -8.51 -28.38 15.30
N SER A 122 -8.89 -29.63 15.31
CA SER A 122 -9.30 -30.36 14.07
C SER A 122 -10.53 -29.76 13.40
N ASP A 123 -11.42 -29.11 14.16
CA ASP A 123 -12.57 -28.35 13.67
C ASP A 123 -12.21 -26.93 13.21
N GLN A 124 -10.95 -26.52 13.38
CA GLN A 124 -10.40 -25.21 13.01
C GLN A 124 -11.05 -24.02 13.74
N LEU A 125 -11.67 -24.26 14.88
CA LEU A 125 -12.35 -23.23 15.67
C LEU A 125 -11.53 -22.75 16.86
N THR A 126 -10.48 -23.48 17.27
CA THR A 126 -9.68 -23.12 18.45
C THR A 126 -8.21 -23.01 18.09
N TYR A 127 -7.62 -21.88 18.44
CA TYR A 127 -6.21 -21.52 18.22
C TYR A 127 -5.53 -21.39 19.58
N THR A 128 -4.47 -22.17 19.83
CA THR A 128 -3.69 -22.11 21.08
C THR A 128 -2.29 -21.65 20.75
N PHE A 129 -1.89 -20.47 21.23
CA PHE A 129 -0.54 -19.93 21.05
C PHE A 129 0.28 -20.18 22.32
N HIS A 130 1.52 -20.63 22.11
CA HIS A 130 2.51 -20.83 23.18
C HIS A 130 3.61 -19.79 23.03
N LEU A 131 3.66 -18.83 23.96
CA LEU A 131 4.62 -17.74 23.94
C LEU A 131 6.00 -18.25 24.39
N ARG A 132 7.05 -17.64 23.87
CA ARG A 132 8.42 -17.84 24.38
C ARG A 132 8.51 -17.42 25.84
N LYS A 133 9.45 -17.98 26.56
CA LYS A 133 9.74 -17.59 27.96
C LYS A 133 10.47 -16.24 27.97
N ASP A 134 10.35 -15.55 29.08
CA ASP A 134 11.10 -14.32 29.42
C ASP A 134 10.96 -13.19 28.39
N LEU A 135 9.83 -13.13 27.67
CA LEU A 135 9.53 -12.03 26.77
C LEU A 135 9.40 -10.70 27.52
N LYS A 136 9.90 -9.64 26.90
CA LYS A 136 9.90 -8.28 27.46
C LYS A 136 9.50 -7.24 26.44
N PHE A 137 8.82 -6.22 26.91
CA PHE A 137 8.74 -4.95 26.20
C PHE A 137 10.07 -4.18 26.26
N SER A 138 10.19 -3.15 25.46
CA SER A 138 11.44 -2.38 25.32
C SER A 138 11.85 -1.60 26.59
N ASP A 139 10.94 -1.39 27.53
CA ASP A 139 11.21 -0.82 28.85
C ASP A 139 11.66 -1.87 29.91
N GLY A 140 11.69 -3.16 29.52
CA GLY A 140 12.04 -4.28 30.38
C GLY A 140 10.87 -4.92 31.13
N SER A 141 9.66 -4.38 31.03
CA SER A 141 8.45 -4.98 31.59
C SER A 141 8.12 -6.32 30.90
N PRO A 142 7.57 -7.31 31.61
CA PRO A 142 7.27 -8.62 31.06
C PRO A 142 6.14 -8.53 30.02
N LEU A 143 6.23 -9.36 28.95
CA LEU A 143 5.17 -9.60 27.99
C LEU A 143 4.61 -11.01 28.21
N THR A 144 3.31 -11.11 28.39
CA THR A 144 2.62 -12.36 28.72
C THR A 144 1.34 -12.56 27.90
N ALA A 145 0.69 -13.69 28.09
CA ALA A 145 -0.60 -13.99 27.49
C ALA A 145 -1.71 -12.99 27.88
N ASP A 146 -1.58 -12.30 29.00
CA ASP A 146 -2.50 -11.20 29.39
C ASP A 146 -2.45 -10.01 28.45
N ASP A 147 -1.28 -9.70 27.88
CA ASP A 147 -1.11 -8.62 26.90
C ASP A 147 -1.78 -8.97 25.57
N VAL A 148 -1.69 -10.25 25.18
CA VAL A 148 -2.40 -10.77 24.00
C VAL A 148 -3.91 -10.70 24.20
N ALA A 149 -4.39 -11.17 25.36
CA ALA A 149 -5.81 -11.13 25.72
C ALA A 149 -6.34 -9.68 25.74
N PHE A 150 -5.57 -8.75 26.32
CA PHE A 150 -5.90 -7.33 26.32
C PHE A 150 -6.00 -6.79 24.89
N THR A 151 -5.01 -7.08 24.04
CA THR A 151 -4.99 -6.62 22.65
C THR A 151 -6.26 -7.06 21.91
N LEU A 152 -6.58 -8.35 21.97
CA LEU A 152 -7.79 -8.87 21.32
C LEU A 152 -9.08 -8.30 21.94
N THR A 153 -9.11 -8.09 23.26
CA THR A 153 -10.25 -7.47 23.94
C THR A 153 -10.48 -6.03 23.48
N LEU A 154 -9.40 -5.24 23.35
CA LEU A 154 -9.46 -3.86 22.84
C LEU A 154 -10.07 -3.79 21.43
N LEU A 155 -9.70 -4.73 20.55
CA LEU A 155 -10.26 -4.80 19.19
C LEU A 155 -11.77 -5.14 19.16
N HIS A 156 -12.29 -5.79 20.20
CA HIS A 156 -13.72 -6.09 20.33
C HIS A 156 -14.52 -4.95 20.98
N ASP A 157 -13.86 -3.90 21.47
CA ASP A 157 -14.58 -2.80 22.11
C ASP A 157 -15.45 -2.03 21.10
N LYS A 158 -16.64 -1.62 21.54
CA LYS A 158 -17.55 -0.82 20.69
C LYS A 158 -16.94 0.53 20.27
N ALA A 159 -16.07 1.09 21.10
CA ALA A 159 -15.40 2.36 20.84
C ALA A 159 -14.18 2.22 19.91
N TYR A 160 -13.79 1.00 19.54
CA TYR A 160 -12.71 0.77 18.58
C TYR A 160 -13.19 1.10 17.15
N GLU A 161 -12.50 2.04 16.50
CA GLU A 161 -12.77 2.51 15.13
C GLU A 161 -11.54 2.35 14.21
N GLY A 162 -10.66 1.37 14.51
CA GLY A 162 -9.45 1.14 13.74
C GLY A 162 -9.64 0.23 12.52
N GLU A 163 -8.51 -0.21 11.93
CA GLU A 163 -8.48 -0.92 10.64
C GLU A 163 -9.06 -2.34 10.69
N VAL A 164 -9.00 -3.01 11.84
CA VAL A 164 -9.34 -4.43 11.95
C VAL A 164 -10.77 -4.61 12.42
N ASP A 165 -11.65 -5.09 11.55
CA ASP A 165 -12.98 -5.53 12.00
C ASP A 165 -12.90 -6.95 12.58
N ILE A 166 -12.62 -7.02 13.87
CA ILE A 166 -12.48 -8.30 14.60
C ILE A 166 -13.77 -9.13 14.61
N SER A 167 -14.95 -8.52 14.37
CA SER A 167 -16.23 -9.22 14.35
C SER A 167 -16.33 -10.26 13.22
N GLN A 168 -15.57 -10.09 12.15
CA GLN A 168 -15.49 -11.03 11.02
C GLN A 168 -14.93 -12.41 11.45
N TYR A 169 -14.22 -12.47 12.56
CA TYR A 169 -13.58 -13.69 13.07
C TYR A 169 -14.46 -14.44 14.07
N ALA A 170 -15.63 -13.89 14.40
CA ALA A 170 -16.65 -14.51 15.24
C ALA A 170 -16.08 -15.17 16.52
N VAL A 171 -15.21 -14.45 17.25
CA VAL A 171 -14.69 -14.94 18.54
C VAL A 171 -15.87 -15.13 19.50
N LYS A 172 -15.94 -16.30 20.12
CA LYS A 172 -17.03 -16.69 21.02
C LYS A 172 -17.21 -15.67 22.15
N GLY A 173 -18.41 -15.11 22.29
CA GLY A 173 -18.71 -14.06 23.27
C GLY A 173 -18.21 -12.65 22.90
N GLY A 174 -17.58 -12.47 21.72
CA GLY A 174 -17.09 -11.17 21.26
C GLY A 174 -18.20 -10.18 20.97
N LYS A 175 -19.32 -10.66 20.42
CA LYS A 175 -20.49 -9.83 20.14
C LYS A 175 -21.14 -9.32 21.43
N GLU A 176 -21.33 -10.20 22.42
CA GLU A 176 -21.89 -9.87 23.74
C GLU A 176 -21.03 -8.83 24.45
N TYR A 177 -19.72 -8.96 24.35
CA TYR A 177 -18.76 -8.00 24.90
C TYR A 177 -18.93 -6.62 24.23
N LYS A 178 -18.94 -6.57 22.88
CA LYS A 178 -19.11 -5.33 22.10
C LYS A 178 -20.43 -4.62 22.43
N GLU A 179 -21.48 -5.39 22.65
CA GLU A 179 -22.80 -4.87 23.01
C GLU A 179 -22.92 -4.49 24.50
N GLY A 180 -21.89 -4.71 25.31
CA GLY A 180 -21.90 -4.43 26.76
C GLY A 180 -22.74 -5.42 27.59
N LYS A 181 -23.09 -6.57 27.02
CA LYS A 181 -23.85 -7.65 27.68
C LYS A 181 -22.96 -8.59 28.47
N ALA A 182 -21.65 -8.56 28.23
CA ALA A 182 -20.64 -9.33 28.96
C ALA A 182 -19.47 -8.42 29.32
N THR A 183 -18.76 -8.71 30.41
CA THR A 183 -17.56 -7.97 30.84
C THR A 183 -16.26 -8.66 30.43
N SER A 184 -16.36 -9.84 29.83
CA SER A 184 -15.23 -10.61 29.28
C SER A 184 -15.68 -11.35 28.01
N ILE A 185 -14.71 -11.78 27.21
CA ILE A 185 -14.91 -12.52 25.95
C ILE A 185 -14.65 -14.00 26.24
N GLU A 186 -15.69 -14.83 26.18
CA GLU A 186 -15.60 -16.27 26.53
C GLU A 186 -14.53 -17.00 25.70
N GLY A 187 -14.43 -16.66 24.43
CA GLY A 187 -13.48 -17.27 23.50
C GLY A 187 -12.02 -16.85 23.69
N ILE A 188 -11.69 -15.90 24.59
CA ILE A 188 -10.32 -15.48 24.87
C ILE A 188 -9.96 -15.97 26.26
N GLN A 189 -9.09 -16.99 26.38
CA GLN A 189 -8.74 -17.63 27.63
C GLN A 189 -7.22 -17.62 27.82
N VAL A 190 -6.76 -16.92 28.85
CA VAL A 190 -5.38 -17.03 29.36
C VAL A 190 -5.32 -18.31 30.21
N VAL A 191 -4.57 -19.30 29.72
CA VAL A 191 -4.40 -20.60 30.40
C VAL A 191 -3.32 -20.47 31.46
N ASP A 192 -2.21 -19.83 31.10
CA ASP A 192 -1.08 -19.48 31.97
C ASP A 192 -0.34 -18.27 31.35
N PRO A 193 0.69 -17.69 32.00
CA PRO A 193 1.39 -16.51 31.46
C PRO A 193 2.01 -16.69 30.08
N GLN A 194 2.24 -17.91 29.59
CA GLN A 194 2.80 -18.23 28.30
C GLN A 194 1.79 -18.84 27.31
N THR A 195 0.55 -19.12 27.74
CA THR A 195 -0.41 -19.85 26.90
C THR A 195 -1.74 -19.13 26.83
N ILE A 196 -2.15 -18.79 25.61
CA ILE A 196 -3.46 -18.21 25.31
C ILE A 196 -4.23 -19.08 24.32
N LYS A 197 -5.53 -19.23 24.57
CA LYS A 197 -6.46 -19.99 23.74
C LYS A 197 -7.54 -19.05 23.21
N ILE A 198 -7.77 -19.05 21.90
CA ILE A 198 -8.81 -18.26 21.23
C ILE A 198 -9.78 -19.22 20.55
N THR A 199 -11.07 -19.12 20.85
CA THR A 199 -12.13 -19.96 20.27
C THR A 199 -13.11 -19.11 19.49
N THR A 200 -13.40 -19.52 18.26
CA THR A 200 -14.34 -18.85 17.33
C THR A 200 -15.60 -19.70 17.14
N GLU A 201 -16.68 -19.09 16.66
CA GLU A 201 -17.93 -19.76 16.31
C GLU A 201 -17.97 -20.21 14.85
N LYS A 202 -17.06 -19.67 14.01
CA LYS A 202 -16.96 -19.95 12.57
C LYS A 202 -15.51 -20.10 12.17
N VAL A 203 -15.28 -20.93 11.17
CA VAL A 203 -13.97 -21.04 10.52
C VAL A 203 -13.69 -19.76 9.74
N ASN A 204 -12.47 -19.23 9.91
CA ASN A 204 -11.97 -18.14 9.11
C ASN A 204 -10.49 -18.38 8.78
N SER A 205 -10.14 -18.47 7.50
CA SER A 205 -8.79 -18.76 7.01
C SER A 205 -7.74 -17.72 7.43
N GLN A 206 -8.19 -16.51 7.80
CA GLN A 206 -7.34 -15.42 8.28
C GLN A 206 -7.20 -15.36 9.79
N ALA A 207 -7.97 -16.16 10.52
CA ALA A 207 -8.01 -16.10 11.99
C ALA A 207 -6.61 -16.26 12.62
N ILE A 208 -5.78 -17.16 12.09
CA ILE A 208 -4.42 -17.37 12.57
C ILE A 208 -3.56 -16.10 12.52
N PHE A 209 -3.67 -15.30 11.47
CA PHE A 209 -2.89 -14.07 11.29
C PHE A 209 -3.40 -12.94 12.19
N VAL A 210 -4.72 -12.81 12.36
CA VAL A 210 -5.29 -11.76 13.22
C VAL A 210 -5.07 -12.08 14.70
N PHE A 211 -5.28 -13.31 15.11
CA PHE A 211 -5.01 -13.71 16.51
C PHE A 211 -3.53 -13.77 16.84
N GLY A 212 -2.69 -14.04 15.83
CA GLY A 212 -1.25 -14.04 15.93
C GLY A 212 -0.58 -12.69 15.66
N SER A 213 -1.35 -11.61 15.52
CA SER A 213 -0.84 -10.29 15.15
C SER A 213 -0.13 -9.56 16.31
N THR A 214 0.13 -8.28 16.16
CA THR A 214 0.91 -7.44 17.07
C THR A 214 0.34 -7.41 18.49
N VAL A 215 1.22 -7.48 19.49
CA VAL A 215 0.84 -7.48 20.91
C VAL A 215 1.05 -6.10 21.53
N LEU A 216 0.00 -5.57 22.19
CA LEU A 216 0.01 -4.31 22.93
C LEU A 216 0.18 -4.57 24.43
N SER A 217 1.00 -3.76 25.10
CA SER A 217 1.17 -3.84 26.56
C SER A 217 -0.11 -3.46 27.31
N LYS A 218 -0.68 -4.40 28.04
CA LYS A 218 -1.85 -4.18 28.92
C LYS A 218 -1.55 -3.12 29.99
N ALA A 219 -0.36 -3.19 30.58
CA ALA A 219 0.06 -2.24 31.63
C ALA A 219 0.19 -0.82 31.11
N TYR A 220 0.60 -0.63 29.87
CA TYR A 220 0.83 0.69 29.26
C TYR A 220 -0.42 1.22 28.55
N TYR A 221 -0.96 0.49 27.59
CA TYR A 221 -2.12 0.90 26.80
C TYR A 221 -3.45 0.64 27.48
N GLY A 222 -3.51 -0.30 28.41
CA GLY A 222 -4.71 -0.67 29.14
C GLY A 222 -4.94 0.08 30.45
N LYS A 223 -4.02 0.97 30.86
CA LYS A 223 -4.07 1.67 32.15
C LYS A 223 -5.38 2.43 32.37
N ASP A 224 -5.86 3.11 31.35
CA ASP A 224 -7.07 3.93 31.41
C ASP A 224 -8.24 3.30 30.63
N TYR A 225 -8.06 2.05 30.18
CA TYR A 225 -9.08 1.33 29.44
C TYR A 225 -10.29 0.99 30.30
N LYS A 226 -11.46 1.32 29.79
CA LYS A 226 -12.76 0.90 30.32
C LYS A 226 -13.66 0.51 29.17
N GLN A 227 -14.27 -0.67 29.26
CA GLN A 227 -15.16 -1.20 28.25
C GLN A 227 -16.24 -0.18 27.81
N ASN A 228 -16.42 -0.03 26.50
CA ASN A 228 -17.42 0.83 25.88
C ASN A 228 -17.32 2.32 26.26
N THR A 229 -16.14 2.78 26.65
CA THR A 229 -15.83 4.21 26.81
C THR A 229 -14.91 4.69 25.70
N SER A 230 -14.79 6.01 25.51
CA SER A 230 -13.88 6.56 24.51
C SER A 230 -12.45 6.04 24.66
N LEU A 231 -11.83 5.69 23.55
CA LEU A 231 -10.41 5.32 23.44
C LEU A 231 -9.51 6.53 23.13
N ASP A 232 -10.02 7.75 23.25
CA ASP A 232 -9.27 8.97 22.92
C ASP A 232 -7.97 9.15 23.72
N TYR A 233 -7.87 8.56 24.93
CA TYR A 233 -6.65 8.56 25.73
C TYR A 233 -5.46 7.91 24.98
N LEU A 234 -5.70 6.99 24.04
CA LEU A 234 -4.65 6.37 23.22
C LEU A 234 -3.99 7.38 22.27
N LYS A 235 -4.67 8.47 21.91
CA LYS A 235 -4.11 9.51 21.04
C LYS A 235 -2.88 10.17 21.65
N ASP A 236 -2.83 10.30 22.95
CA ASP A 236 -1.67 10.84 23.68
C ASP A 236 -0.45 9.91 23.67
N LEU A 237 -0.68 8.62 23.31
CA LEU A 237 0.34 7.58 23.24
C LEU A 237 0.84 7.33 21.80
N TYR A 238 0.20 7.87 20.76
CA TYR A 238 0.58 7.65 19.36
C TYR A 238 2.04 8.02 19.06
N GLY A 239 2.54 9.10 19.67
CA GLY A 239 3.93 9.54 19.53
C GLY A 239 4.88 9.02 20.61
N LYS A 240 4.44 8.06 21.45
CA LYS A 240 5.22 7.49 22.56
C LYS A 240 5.02 5.97 22.65
N PRO A 241 5.15 5.22 21.55
CA PRO A 241 4.81 3.80 21.56
C PRO A 241 5.76 2.98 22.45
N LEU A 242 5.20 2.09 23.25
CA LEU A 242 5.90 1.03 23.97
C LEU A 242 5.63 -0.31 23.26
N ALA A 243 6.69 -1.04 22.90
CA ALA A 243 6.57 -2.22 22.06
C ALA A 243 7.68 -3.25 22.34
N ALA A 244 7.60 -4.43 21.71
CA ALA A 244 8.51 -5.55 21.93
C ALA A 244 9.36 -5.93 20.72
N GLY A 245 9.40 -5.08 19.68
CA GLY A 245 10.14 -5.33 18.44
C GLY A 245 11.65 -5.07 18.54
N PRO A 246 12.38 -5.18 17.42
CA PRO A 246 13.84 -5.10 17.39
C PRO A 246 14.38 -3.73 17.76
N TYR A 247 13.62 -2.66 17.57
CA TYR A 247 14.04 -1.31 17.92
C TYR A 247 13.02 -0.64 18.85
N LYS A 248 13.51 0.33 19.63
CA LYS A 248 12.71 1.25 20.46
C LYS A 248 12.52 2.55 19.70
N PHE A 249 11.33 3.11 19.75
CA PHE A 249 11.06 4.46 19.27
C PHE A 249 11.84 5.47 20.12
N GLU A 250 12.54 6.40 19.46
CA GLU A 250 13.23 7.50 20.11
C GLU A 250 12.46 8.82 19.94
N LYS A 251 12.20 9.22 18.70
CA LYS A 251 11.44 10.44 18.39
C LYS A 251 10.96 10.51 16.95
N TYR A 252 9.93 11.31 16.75
CA TYR A 252 9.46 11.76 15.44
C TYR A 252 9.67 13.26 15.29
N ILE A 253 10.33 13.68 14.21
CA ILE A 253 10.46 15.07 13.80
C ILE A 253 9.62 15.22 12.53
N PRO A 254 8.41 15.80 12.62
CA PRO A 254 7.47 15.86 11.50
C PRO A 254 8.10 16.48 10.25
N GLY A 255 7.92 15.82 9.12
CA GLY A 255 8.47 16.26 7.83
C GLY A 255 9.98 16.02 7.64
N GLN A 256 10.69 15.48 8.63
CA GLN A 256 12.13 15.25 8.57
C GLN A 256 12.49 13.77 8.75
N GLU A 257 12.25 13.20 9.93
CA GLU A 257 12.69 11.85 10.26
C GLU A 257 11.96 11.20 11.43
N VAL A 258 12.01 9.86 11.49
CA VAL A 258 11.69 9.07 12.68
C VAL A 258 12.95 8.34 13.12
N ARG A 259 13.29 8.41 14.40
CA ARG A 259 14.49 7.80 14.98
C ARG A 259 14.17 6.65 15.90
N PHE A 260 15.05 5.65 15.86
CA PHE A 260 14.94 4.44 16.65
C PHE A 260 16.32 4.03 17.19
N VAL A 261 16.34 3.35 18.33
CA VAL A 261 17.53 2.73 18.90
C VAL A 261 17.30 1.23 19.11
N ALA A 262 18.36 0.45 18.94
CA ALA A 262 18.29 -1.01 19.11
C ALA A 262 17.71 -1.40 20.48
N ASN A 263 16.76 -2.32 20.48
CA ASN A 263 16.13 -2.84 21.68
C ASN A 263 16.99 -3.98 22.29
N GLU A 264 17.56 -3.75 23.45
CA GLU A 264 18.34 -4.74 24.18
C GLU A 264 17.51 -5.90 24.74
N ASN A 265 16.20 -5.69 24.88
CA ASN A 265 15.23 -6.67 25.38
C ASN A 265 14.55 -7.49 24.27
N TYR A 266 14.96 -7.29 22.99
CA TYR A 266 14.36 -8.02 21.88
C TYR A 266 14.61 -9.52 21.99
N TYR A 267 13.57 -10.34 21.84
CA TYR A 267 13.62 -11.79 22.08
C TYR A 267 14.65 -12.54 21.23
N ALA A 268 14.93 -12.07 20.02
CA ALA A 268 15.92 -12.68 19.11
C ALA A 268 17.33 -12.08 19.25
N GLY A 269 17.55 -11.29 20.30
CA GLY A 269 18.81 -10.62 20.60
C GLY A 269 18.89 -9.20 20.03
N LYS A 270 19.74 -8.37 20.66
CA LYS A 270 19.92 -6.97 20.26
C LYS A 270 20.39 -6.85 18.82
N PRO A 271 19.74 -6.01 17.97
CA PRO A 271 20.21 -5.71 16.63
C PRO A 271 21.67 -5.21 16.60
N LYS A 272 22.40 -5.59 15.54
CA LYS A 272 23.82 -5.21 15.39
C LYS A 272 24.01 -3.73 15.05
N ILE A 273 23.06 -3.12 14.35
CA ILE A 273 23.04 -1.70 14.03
C ILE A 273 22.34 -0.98 15.20
N GLN A 274 23.08 -0.06 15.86
CA GLN A 274 22.60 0.59 17.08
C GLN A 274 21.46 1.57 16.82
N ASN A 275 21.55 2.35 15.73
CA ASN A 275 20.59 3.40 15.42
C ASN A 275 19.94 3.13 14.06
N PHE A 276 18.64 3.35 13.98
CA PHE A 276 17.89 3.26 12.75
C PHE A 276 17.11 4.57 12.55
N ILE A 277 17.10 5.10 11.33
CA ILE A 277 16.42 6.35 11.00
C ILE A 277 15.58 6.13 9.74
N TYR A 278 14.30 6.43 9.82
CA TYR A 278 13.50 6.71 8.64
C TYR A 278 13.60 8.19 8.29
N LYS A 279 14.29 8.52 7.20
CA LYS A 279 14.37 9.87 6.64
C LYS A 279 13.20 10.11 5.70
N ILE A 280 12.46 11.20 5.90
CA ILE A 280 11.34 11.54 5.05
C ILE A 280 11.88 12.07 3.72
N THR A 281 11.45 11.44 2.62
CA THR A 281 11.89 11.73 1.25
C THR A 281 10.69 11.98 0.36
N SER A 282 10.87 12.74 -0.72
CA SER A 282 9.89 12.88 -1.80
C SER A 282 10.39 12.23 -3.09
N GLY A 283 9.50 12.00 -4.05
CA GLY A 283 9.82 11.30 -5.31
C GLY A 283 11.06 11.84 -6.01
N ASP A 284 11.24 13.16 -6.06
CA ASP A 284 12.31 13.86 -6.78
C ASP A 284 13.67 13.81 -6.08
N THR A 285 13.67 13.62 -4.78
CA THR A 285 14.90 13.71 -3.97
C THR A 285 15.53 12.36 -3.65
N LYS A 286 14.80 11.26 -3.86
CA LYS A 286 15.23 9.92 -3.43
C LYS A 286 16.58 9.49 -4.01
N LEU A 287 16.73 9.57 -5.32
CA LEU A 287 17.98 9.19 -5.99
C LEU A 287 19.14 10.11 -5.54
N GLN A 288 18.91 11.42 -5.46
CA GLN A 288 19.90 12.39 -5.02
C GLN A 288 20.36 12.11 -3.57
N LEU A 289 19.42 11.87 -2.65
CA LEU A 289 19.75 11.56 -1.25
C LEU A 289 20.52 10.24 -1.11
N PHE A 290 20.21 9.26 -1.95
CA PHE A 290 20.97 8.02 -2.03
C PHE A 290 22.37 8.25 -2.61
N GLN A 291 22.48 9.00 -3.71
CA GLN A 291 23.74 9.36 -4.36
C GLN A 291 24.69 10.12 -3.43
N THR A 292 24.18 11.01 -2.59
CA THR A 292 24.99 11.78 -1.62
C THR A 292 25.25 11.05 -0.30
N GLY A 293 24.68 9.84 -0.13
CA GLY A 293 24.81 9.06 1.08
C GLY A 293 23.99 9.58 2.27
N GLU A 294 23.01 10.45 2.03
CA GLU A 294 22.05 10.89 3.06
C GLU A 294 21.13 9.74 3.50
N VAL A 295 20.85 8.82 2.60
CA VAL A 295 20.14 7.56 2.87
C VAL A 295 20.97 6.38 2.39
N ASP A 296 20.89 5.26 3.09
CA ASP A 296 21.55 4.00 2.77
C ASP A 296 20.68 3.07 1.95
N HIS A 297 19.37 3.27 1.99
CA HIS A 297 18.38 2.45 1.29
C HIS A 297 17.15 3.28 0.97
N THR A 298 16.66 3.17 -0.27
CA THR A 298 15.40 3.78 -0.71
C THR A 298 14.93 3.21 -2.04
N GLY A 299 13.63 3.33 -2.33
CA GLY A 299 13.12 3.17 -3.69
C GLY A 299 13.59 4.32 -4.57
N LEU A 300 14.21 4.02 -5.71
CA LEU A 300 14.78 5.01 -6.61
C LEU A 300 13.79 5.48 -7.69
N GLY A 301 12.74 4.69 -7.92
CA GLY A 301 11.77 4.96 -8.98
C GLY A 301 11.66 3.82 -9.99
N THR A 302 11.34 4.14 -11.24
CA THR A 302 11.14 3.19 -12.34
C THR A 302 11.76 3.73 -13.63
N GLY A 303 12.08 2.85 -14.57
CA GLY A 303 12.57 3.20 -15.90
C GLY A 303 14.06 3.01 -16.09
N ASP A 304 14.47 2.85 -17.37
CA ASP A 304 15.86 2.57 -17.73
C ASP A 304 16.80 3.72 -17.36
N GLU A 305 16.36 4.96 -17.47
CA GLU A 305 17.16 6.13 -17.07
C GLU A 305 17.54 6.06 -15.58
N VAL A 306 16.57 5.75 -14.71
CA VAL A 306 16.83 5.59 -13.27
C VAL A 306 17.77 4.42 -13.01
N LEU A 307 17.60 3.32 -13.75
CA LEU A 307 18.45 2.15 -13.64
C LEU A 307 19.91 2.47 -14.03
N GLU A 308 20.12 3.16 -15.14
CA GLU A 308 21.47 3.53 -15.59
C GLU A 308 22.13 4.54 -14.64
N GLN A 309 21.38 5.52 -14.13
CA GLN A 309 21.88 6.43 -13.09
C GLN A 309 22.28 5.69 -11.82
N ALA A 310 21.45 4.72 -11.37
CA ALA A 310 21.78 3.91 -10.21
C ALA A 310 23.02 3.01 -10.42
N LYS A 311 23.17 2.41 -11.62
CA LYS A 311 24.36 1.63 -12.00
C LYS A 311 25.63 2.48 -12.04
N ALA A 312 25.52 3.74 -12.49
CA ALA A 312 26.63 4.68 -12.58
C ALA A 312 27.21 5.06 -11.20
N LEU A 313 26.46 4.86 -10.11
CA LEU A 313 26.96 5.08 -8.74
C LEU A 313 28.04 4.07 -8.34
N GLU A 314 28.06 2.90 -8.95
CA GLU A 314 28.98 1.79 -8.73
C GLU A 314 29.00 1.21 -7.30
N PHE A 315 28.76 2.01 -6.27
CA PHE A 315 28.71 1.55 -4.86
C PHE A 315 27.38 0.89 -4.49
N ALA A 316 26.37 1.01 -5.34
CA ALA A 316 25.03 0.56 -5.03
C ALA A 316 24.81 -0.92 -5.38
N ASN A 317 24.25 -1.68 -4.45
CA ASN A 317 23.48 -2.86 -4.80
C ASN A 317 22.10 -2.40 -5.27
N ILE A 318 21.68 -2.88 -6.43
CA ILE A 318 20.41 -2.49 -7.04
C ILE A 318 19.52 -3.73 -7.11
N GLN A 319 18.26 -3.54 -6.84
CA GLN A 319 17.24 -4.55 -6.95
C GLN A 319 16.09 -4.02 -7.80
N ILE A 320 15.64 -4.85 -8.75
CA ILE A 320 14.45 -4.57 -9.56
C ILE A 320 13.43 -5.64 -9.19
N GLU A 321 12.32 -5.22 -8.63
CA GLU A 321 11.27 -6.10 -8.14
C GLU A 321 9.89 -5.56 -8.48
N THR A 322 8.89 -6.42 -8.42
CA THR A 322 7.50 -5.94 -8.49
C THR A 322 7.20 -5.18 -7.20
N ALA A 323 6.76 -3.94 -7.33
CA ALA A 323 6.37 -3.14 -6.18
C ALA A 323 5.30 -3.91 -5.38
N PRO A 324 5.39 -3.95 -4.06
CA PRO A 324 4.46 -4.70 -3.23
C PRO A 324 3.10 -3.99 -3.09
N SER A 325 2.56 -3.53 -4.22
CA SER A 325 1.27 -2.84 -4.29
C SER A 325 0.76 -2.81 -5.73
N PHE A 326 -0.54 -2.59 -5.90
CA PHE A 326 -1.13 -2.27 -7.19
C PHE A 326 -2.02 -1.03 -7.06
N SER A 327 -2.23 -0.32 -8.19
CA SER A 327 -2.93 0.96 -8.21
C SER A 327 -4.28 0.82 -8.89
N TYR A 328 -5.26 1.57 -8.37
CA TYR A 328 -6.62 1.63 -8.91
C TYR A 328 -7.30 2.96 -8.55
N VAL A 329 -8.45 3.22 -9.17
CA VAL A 329 -9.29 4.37 -8.86
C VAL A 329 -10.60 3.86 -8.28
N TYR A 330 -10.93 4.29 -7.06
CA TYR A 330 -12.24 4.08 -6.47
C TYR A 330 -13.31 4.79 -7.30
N MET A 331 -14.43 4.14 -7.48
CA MET A 331 -15.67 4.71 -8.03
C MET A 331 -16.71 4.72 -6.91
N ASN A 332 -17.16 5.89 -6.48
CA ASN A 332 -18.11 6.01 -5.37
C ASN A 332 -19.54 5.60 -5.81
N HIS A 333 -19.92 4.37 -5.51
CA HIS A 333 -21.24 3.83 -5.88
C HIS A 333 -22.41 4.47 -5.10
N ASN A 334 -22.15 5.29 -4.09
CA ASN A 334 -23.18 6.09 -3.45
C ASN A 334 -23.66 7.24 -4.35
N LYS A 335 -22.86 7.61 -5.38
CA LYS A 335 -23.28 8.60 -6.39
C LYS A 335 -24.28 7.96 -7.37
N PRO A 336 -25.44 8.58 -7.65
CA PRO A 336 -26.49 7.98 -8.47
C PRO A 336 -26.01 7.48 -9.83
N TYR A 337 -25.12 8.24 -10.50
CA TYR A 337 -24.57 7.90 -11.82
C TYR A 337 -23.55 6.78 -11.78
N LEU A 338 -22.87 6.55 -10.65
CA LEU A 338 -21.91 5.44 -10.50
C LEU A 338 -22.55 4.15 -9.96
N LYS A 339 -23.85 4.18 -9.56
CA LYS A 339 -24.62 2.96 -9.24
C LYS A 339 -24.85 2.09 -10.47
N ASP A 340 -24.99 2.70 -11.66
CA ASP A 340 -25.23 1.97 -12.89
C ASP A 340 -23.94 1.28 -13.37
N LYS A 341 -23.97 -0.05 -13.44
CA LYS A 341 -22.87 -0.88 -13.93
C LYS A 341 -22.38 -0.46 -15.32
N LYS A 342 -23.28 -0.08 -16.22
CA LYS A 342 -22.93 0.34 -17.58
C LYS A 342 -22.11 1.63 -17.59
N VAL A 343 -22.40 2.57 -16.68
CA VAL A 343 -21.61 3.80 -16.54
C VAL A 343 -20.21 3.46 -16.06
N ARG A 344 -20.06 2.59 -15.06
CA ARG A 344 -18.76 2.17 -14.57
C ARG A 344 -17.94 1.43 -15.63
N GLN A 345 -18.55 0.50 -16.34
CA GLN A 345 -17.91 -0.19 -17.47
C GLN A 345 -17.50 0.80 -18.57
N ALA A 346 -18.36 1.79 -18.88
CA ALA A 346 -18.05 2.83 -19.87
C ALA A 346 -16.84 3.66 -19.47
N LEU A 347 -16.71 4.02 -18.18
CA LEU A 347 -15.54 4.76 -17.69
C LEU A 347 -14.25 3.94 -17.82
N ILE A 348 -14.30 2.62 -17.67
CA ILE A 348 -13.12 1.77 -17.83
C ILE A 348 -12.77 1.61 -19.32
N TYR A 349 -13.73 1.30 -20.20
CA TYR A 349 -13.51 1.24 -21.65
C TYR A 349 -13.07 2.58 -22.24
N GLY A 350 -13.56 3.68 -21.66
CA GLY A 350 -13.24 5.03 -22.10
C GLY A 350 -11.90 5.57 -21.62
N LEU A 351 -11.12 4.82 -20.84
CA LEU A 351 -9.80 5.22 -20.35
C LEU A 351 -8.70 4.35 -20.96
N ASP A 352 -7.78 4.94 -21.72
CA ASP A 352 -6.62 4.24 -22.28
C ASP A 352 -5.58 3.96 -21.18
N ARG A 353 -5.86 2.91 -20.40
CA ARG A 353 -4.98 2.44 -19.31
C ARG A 353 -3.63 1.96 -19.83
N LYS A 354 -3.60 1.41 -21.07
CA LYS A 354 -2.36 0.96 -21.67
C LYS A 354 -1.45 2.13 -22.00
N LYS A 355 -1.97 3.18 -22.66
CA LYS A 355 -1.22 4.42 -22.94
C LYS A 355 -0.66 5.03 -21.65
N TYR A 356 -1.49 5.07 -20.59
CA TYR A 356 -1.04 5.54 -19.27
C TYR A 356 0.11 4.69 -18.72
N VAL A 357 -0.03 3.38 -18.68
CA VAL A 357 0.98 2.47 -18.12
C VAL A 357 2.30 2.54 -18.91
N ASP A 358 2.22 2.53 -20.24
CA ASP A 358 3.40 2.61 -21.11
C ASP A 358 4.14 3.95 -20.92
N THR A 359 3.39 5.07 -20.78
CA THR A 359 3.96 6.40 -20.57
C THR A 359 4.58 6.55 -19.17
N ALA A 360 3.85 6.12 -18.14
CA ALA A 360 4.25 6.31 -16.74
C ALA A 360 5.40 5.40 -16.33
N TYR A 361 5.43 4.17 -16.84
CA TYR A 361 6.35 3.14 -16.35
C TYR A 361 7.35 2.63 -17.38
N LYS A 362 7.26 3.05 -18.66
CA LYS A 362 8.26 2.80 -19.71
C LYS A 362 8.77 1.33 -19.74
N GLY A 363 7.83 0.37 -19.75
CA GLY A 363 8.14 -1.07 -19.70
C GLY A 363 8.24 -1.68 -18.30
N TYR A 364 8.23 -0.87 -17.23
CA TYR A 364 8.22 -1.32 -15.83
C TYR A 364 6.80 -1.43 -15.24
N GLY A 365 5.77 -1.37 -16.06
CA GLY A 365 4.38 -1.49 -15.66
C GLY A 365 3.58 -2.43 -16.54
N THR A 366 2.49 -2.94 -16.00
CA THR A 366 1.50 -3.75 -16.72
C THR A 366 0.11 -3.35 -16.26
N VAL A 367 -0.85 -3.30 -17.17
CA VAL A 367 -2.26 -3.02 -16.82
C VAL A 367 -2.77 -4.08 -15.86
N ALA A 368 -3.38 -3.66 -14.77
CA ALA A 368 -4.04 -4.55 -13.84
C ALA A 368 -5.46 -4.88 -14.32
N ASN A 369 -5.79 -6.16 -14.35
CA ASN A 369 -7.12 -6.64 -14.76
C ASN A 369 -7.88 -7.37 -13.64
N VAL A 370 -7.19 -7.70 -12.55
CA VAL A 370 -7.78 -8.31 -11.34
C VAL A 370 -7.28 -7.59 -10.09
N PRO A 371 -8.11 -7.49 -9.03
CA PRO A 371 -7.75 -6.77 -7.81
C PRO A 371 -6.93 -7.65 -6.86
N ILE A 372 -5.88 -8.25 -7.38
CA ILE A 372 -4.91 -9.04 -6.61
C ILE A 372 -3.54 -8.96 -7.28
N HIS A 373 -2.50 -8.93 -6.47
CA HIS A 373 -1.15 -8.84 -6.99
C HIS A 373 -0.71 -10.13 -7.72
N PRO A 374 0.05 -10.05 -8.84
CA PRO A 374 0.47 -11.22 -9.63
C PRO A 374 1.29 -12.26 -8.88
N THR A 375 1.92 -11.88 -7.76
CA THR A 375 2.67 -12.82 -6.91
C THR A 375 1.79 -13.65 -5.98
N SER A 376 0.49 -13.31 -5.85
CA SER A 376 -0.45 -14.08 -5.04
C SER A 376 -0.72 -15.46 -5.64
N TRP A 377 -0.90 -16.46 -4.78
CA TRP A 377 -1.30 -17.79 -5.19
C TRP A 377 -2.70 -17.82 -5.86
N ALA A 378 -3.55 -16.82 -5.58
CA ALA A 378 -4.89 -16.71 -6.14
C ALA A 378 -4.93 -15.95 -7.48
N TYR A 379 -3.79 -15.43 -7.98
CA TYR A 379 -3.77 -14.64 -9.20
C TYR A 379 -4.18 -15.45 -10.42
N THR A 380 -5.21 -14.98 -11.11
CA THR A 380 -5.64 -15.47 -12.42
C THR A 380 -6.43 -14.40 -13.17
N GLU A 381 -6.24 -14.29 -14.48
CA GLU A 381 -7.04 -13.46 -15.39
C GLU A 381 -7.98 -14.31 -16.28
N GLU A 382 -8.13 -15.59 -15.97
CA GLU A 382 -8.92 -16.49 -16.77
C GLU A 382 -10.42 -16.15 -16.66
N GLY A 383 -11.04 -15.82 -17.80
CA GLY A 383 -12.45 -15.44 -17.88
C GLY A 383 -12.76 -14.01 -17.45
N VAL A 384 -11.73 -13.20 -17.14
CA VAL A 384 -11.86 -11.79 -16.74
C VAL A 384 -11.97 -10.89 -17.97
N ASN A 385 -12.88 -9.93 -17.94
CA ASN A 385 -12.95 -8.87 -18.95
C ASN A 385 -11.79 -7.89 -18.77
N LYS A 386 -10.91 -7.79 -19.77
CA LYS A 386 -9.70 -6.94 -19.68
C LYS A 386 -9.95 -5.47 -19.95
N TYR A 387 -11.15 -5.08 -20.40
CA TYR A 387 -11.50 -3.69 -20.68
C TYR A 387 -10.43 -2.96 -21.51
N GLU A 388 -10.08 -3.50 -22.65
CA GLU A 388 -9.22 -2.81 -23.62
C GLU A 388 -9.89 -1.48 -24.05
N TYR A 389 -9.08 -0.44 -24.26
CA TYR A 389 -9.59 0.88 -24.60
C TYR A 389 -10.48 0.83 -25.84
N ASP A 390 -11.73 1.23 -25.68
CA ASP A 390 -12.75 1.24 -26.74
C ASP A 390 -13.76 2.37 -26.47
N LYS A 391 -13.49 3.55 -27.01
CA LYS A 391 -14.34 4.70 -26.82
C LYS A 391 -15.74 4.55 -27.45
N GLU A 392 -15.88 3.78 -28.52
CA GLU A 392 -17.19 3.58 -29.16
C GLU A 392 -18.06 2.66 -28.29
N LYS A 393 -17.48 1.62 -27.71
CA LYS A 393 -18.16 0.78 -26.73
C LYS A 393 -18.53 1.56 -25.48
N ALA A 394 -17.66 2.45 -25.00
CA ALA A 394 -17.95 3.34 -23.87
C ALA A 394 -19.15 4.26 -24.16
N LYS A 395 -19.18 4.91 -25.33
CA LYS A 395 -20.32 5.73 -25.77
C LYS A 395 -21.61 4.94 -25.81
N LYS A 396 -21.57 3.74 -26.42
CA LYS A 396 -22.74 2.85 -26.49
C LYS A 396 -23.28 2.48 -25.11
N LEU A 397 -22.41 2.13 -24.15
CA LEU A 397 -22.82 1.82 -22.78
C LEU A 397 -23.46 3.01 -22.08
N LEU A 398 -22.94 4.25 -22.30
CA LEU A 398 -23.53 5.46 -21.77
C LEU A 398 -24.90 5.75 -22.42
N ASP A 399 -25.05 5.54 -23.72
CA ASP A 399 -26.34 5.67 -24.42
C ASP A 399 -27.38 4.67 -23.89
N GLU A 400 -26.96 3.41 -23.69
CA GLU A 400 -27.80 2.35 -23.09
C GLU A 400 -28.17 2.63 -21.62
N ALA A 401 -27.32 3.34 -20.89
CA ALA A 401 -27.58 3.81 -19.53
C ALA A 401 -28.47 5.07 -19.49
N GLY A 402 -28.85 5.61 -20.68
CA GLY A 402 -29.74 6.76 -20.83
C GLY A 402 -29.05 8.13 -20.80
N TRP A 403 -27.71 8.16 -20.84
CA TRP A 403 -26.94 9.40 -20.87
C TRP A 403 -26.81 9.92 -22.31
N LYS A 404 -27.49 11.04 -22.63
CA LYS A 404 -27.53 11.67 -23.95
C LYS A 404 -26.50 12.79 -24.05
N VAL A 405 -25.87 12.97 -25.21
CA VAL A 405 -24.93 14.10 -25.44
C VAL A 405 -25.71 15.41 -25.46
N GLY A 406 -25.35 16.34 -24.57
CA GLY A 406 -25.93 17.68 -24.51
C GLY A 406 -25.34 18.63 -25.56
N SER A 407 -25.86 19.84 -25.62
CA SER A 407 -25.45 20.87 -26.59
C SER A 407 -24.00 21.35 -26.40
N ASP A 408 -23.44 21.18 -25.20
CA ASP A 408 -22.04 21.49 -24.86
C ASP A 408 -21.09 20.29 -25.00
N GLY A 409 -21.59 19.16 -25.53
CA GLY A 409 -20.84 17.94 -25.69
C GLY A 409 -20.73 17.07 -24.43
N ILE A 410 -21.24 17.54 -23.29
CA ILE A 410 -21.30 16.76 -22.05
C ILE A 410 -22.60 15.96 -22.01
N ARG A 411 -22.50 14.69 -21.62
CA ARG A 411 -23.68 13.83 -21.48
C ARG A 411 -24.54 14.26 -20.29
N GLU A 412 -25.86 14.16 -20.48
CA GLU A 412 -26.83 14.48 -19.46
C GLU A 412 -27.95 13.43 -19.38
N LYS A 413 -28.50 13.25 -18.19
CA LYS A 413 -29.64 12.40 -17.90
C LYS A 413 -30.48 13.04 -16.79
N ASP A 414 -31.77 13.13 -16.98
CA ASP A 414 -32.72 13.71 -16.00
C ASP A 414 -32.32 15.11 -15.49
N GLY A 415 -31.76 15.94 -16.39
CA GLY A 415 -31.25 17.28 -16.09
C GLY A 415 -29.91 17.34 -15.37
N GLN A 416 -29.29 16.20 -15.10
CA GLN A 416 -27.96 16.10 -14.49
C GLN A 416 -26.88 15.84 -15.54
N LYS A 417 -25.81 16.65 -15.56
CA LYS A 417 -24.64 16.43 -16.41
C LYS A 417 -23.71 15.40 -15.80
N LEU A 418 -23.08 14.58 -16.65
CA LEU A 418 -22.09 13.59 -16.22
C LEU A 418 -20.74 14.28 -16.00
N LYS A 419 -20.57 14.82 -14.80
CA LYS A 419 -19.36 15.48 -14.32
C LYS A 419 -18.80 14.70 -13.15
N LEU A 420 -17.51 14.38 -13.22
CA LEU A 420 -16.81 13.58 -12.24
C LEU A 420 -15.68 14.40 -11.60
N SER A 421 -15.69 14.52 -10.27
CA SER A 421 -14.52 14.93 -9.52
C SER A 421 -13.55 13.74 -9.42
N TYR A 422 -12.26 14.02 -9.47
CA TYR A 422 -11.22 13.03 -9.24
C TYR A 422 -10.24 13.54 -8.20
N PHE A 423 -9.98 12.76 -7.18
CA PHE A 423 -9.00 13.08 -6.15
C PHE A 423 -7.72 12.27 -6.36
N GLY A 424 -6.60 12.98 -6.40
CA GLY A 424 -5.26 12.40 -6.49
C GLY A 424 -4.36 12.93 -5.38
N PRO A 425 -3.42 12.11 -4.85
CA PRO A 425 -2.44 12.60 -3.90
C PRO A 425 -1.42 13.50 -4.61
N SER A 426 -1.17 14.69 -4.03
CA SER A 426 -0.21 15.67 -4.59
C SER A 426 1.24 15.19 -4.65
N SER A 427 1.55 14.10 -3.95
CA SER A 427 2.87 13.47 -3.94
C SER A 427 3.07 12.39 -5.03
N ALA A 428 2.02 12.01 -5.76
CA ALA A 428 2.07 10.94 -6.75
C ALA A 428 2.26 11.49 -8.17
N LYS A 429 3.49 11.48 -8.68
CA LYS A 429 3.81 11.88 -10.07
C LYS A 429 3.09 11.06 -11.13
N ASP A 430 2.76 9.81 -10.83
CA ASP A 430 2.01 8.94 -11.75
C ASP A 430 0.64 9.54 -12.07
N SER A 431 0.05 10.30 -11.13
CA SER A 431 -1.21 11.02 -11.34
C SER A 431 -1.07 12.13 -12.39
N ASP A 432 0.08 12.80 -12.45
CA ASP A 432 0.32 13.86 -13.44
C ASP A 432 0.28 13.33 -14.87
N LEU A 433 0.64 12.05 -15.07
CA LEU A 433 0.60 11.39 -16.38
C LEU A 433 -0.79 10.81 -16.69
N LEU A 434 -1.53 10.35 -15.69
CA LEU A 434 -2.90 9.85 -15.85
C LEU A 434 -3.86 10.97 -16.28
N ILE A 435 -3.75 12.14 -15.67
CA ILE A 435 -4.73 13.22 -15.81
C ILE A 435 -4.89 13.73 -17.25
N PRO A 436 -3.83 14.04 -18.02
CA PRO A 436 -3.99 14.47 -19.42
C PRO A 436 -4.71 13.42 -20.26
N ILE A 437 -4.36 12.14 -20.09
CA ILE A 437 -4.98 11.02 -20.81
C ILE A 437 -6.45 10.90 -20.42
N ALA A 438 -6.78 10.91 -19.13
CA ALA A 438 -8.14 10.81 -18.65
C ALA A 438 -9.01 11.99 -19.11
N LYS A 439 -8.49 13.23 -19.09
CA LYS A 439 -9.20 14.42 -19.60
C LYS A 439 -9.53 14.32 -21.08
N GLU A 440 -8.56 13.90 -21.89
CA GLU A 440 -8.75 13.71 -23.33
C GLU A 440 -9.80 12.61 -23.58
N ASN A 441 -9.57 11.44 -22.99
CA ASN A 441 -10.39 10.27 -23.24
C ASN A 441 -11.84 10.43 -22.74
N TYR A 442 -12.05 10.98 -21.55
CA TYR A 442 -13.40 11.18 -21.00
C TYR A 442 -14.16 12.27 -21.76
N LYS A 443 -13.47 13.33 -22.23
CA LYS A 443 -14.08 14.33 -23.12
C LYS A 443 -14.60 13.69 -24.41
N GLU A 444 -13.87 12.77 -25.03
CA GLU A 444 -14.27 12.07 -26.26
C GLU A 444 -15.55 11.25 -26.09
N ILE A 445 -15.86 10.79 -24.88
CA ILE A 445 -17.09 10.04 -24.58
C ILE A 445 -18.18 10.90 -23.92
N GLY A 446 -17.97 12.23 -23.82
CA GLY A 446 -18.93 13.17 -23.29
C GLY A 446 -19.00 13.24 -21.77
N VAL A 447 -17.92 12.92 -21.07
CA VAL A 447 -17.78 13.00 -19.61
C VAL A 447 -16.86 14.15 -19.23
N GLU A 448 -17.33 15.04 -18.35
CA GLU A 448 -16.49 16.10 -17.79
C GLU A 448 -15.69 15.55 -16.60
N PHE A 449 -14.37 15.69 -16.66
CA PHE A 449 -13.45 15.15 -15.66
C PHE A 449 -12.66 16.28 -14.98
N ASN A 450 -12.87 16.42 -13.65
CA ASN A 450 -12.38 17.53 -12.85
C ASN A 450 -11.40 17.02 -11.76
N PRO A 451 -10.08 17.01 -12.03
CA PRO A 451 -9.09 16.54 -11.08
C PRO A 451 -8.77 17.60 -10.02
N GLU A 452 -8.65 17.15 -8.77
CA GLU A 452 -8.17 17.91 -7.62
C GLU A 452 -7.03 17.11 -6.95
N PHE A 453 -5.95 17.82 -6.60
CA PHE A 453 -4.81 17.23 -5.90
C PHE A 453 -4.74 17.74 -4.47
N MET A 454 -4.48 16.83 -3.54
CA MET A 454 -4.40 17.16 -2.13
C MET A 454 -3.43 16.23 -1.38
N ASP A 455 -3.13 16.58 -0.13
CA ASP A 455 -2.39 15.70 0.77
C ASP A 455 -3.12 14.35 0.91
N PHE A 456 -2.35 13.25 0.93
CA PHE A 456 -2.90 11.90 0.94
C PHE A 456 -3.86 11.63 2.11
N ASN A 457 -3.53 12.09 3.31
CA ASN A 457 -4.39 11.87 4.48
C ASN A 457 -5.69 12.68 4.39
N THR A 458 -5.62 13.90 3.82
CA THR A 458 -6.81 14.71 3.51
C THR A 458 -7.71 14.00 2.50
N MET A 459 -7.11 13.45 1.44
CA MET A 459 -7.85 12.67 0.44
C MET A 459 -8.51 11.45 1.07
N LEU A 460 -7.78 10.67 1.85
CA LEU A 460 -8.29 9.48 2.52
C LEU A 460 -9.45 9.80 3.47
N SER A 461 -9.36 10.92 4.21
CA SER A 461 -10.45 11.39 5.06
C SER A 461 -11.72 11.71 4.27
N LYS A 462 -11.62 12.29 3.07
CA LYS A 462 -12.76 12.55 2.18
C LYS A 462 -13.33 11.23 1.62
N VAL A 463 -12.47 10.31 1.20
CA VAL A 463 -12.86 8.99 0.70
C VAL A 463 -13.65 8.22 1.77
N ASN A 464 -13.16 8.17 3.00
CA ASN A 464 -13.81 7.48 4.10
C ASN A 464 -15.19 8.08 4.47
N LYS A 465 -15.40 9.36 4.17
CA LYS A 465 -16.70 10.06 4.33
C LYS A 465 -17.63 9.92 3.11
N GLY A 466 -17.13 9.33 1.99
CA GLY A 466 -17.89 9.26 0.74
C GLY A 466 -17.99 10.61 -0.01
N ASP A 467 -17.12 11.58 0.30
CA ASP A 467 -17.10 12.91 -0.33
C ASP A 467 -16.17 12.94 -1.53
N TYR A 468 -16.47 12.15 -2.57
CA TYR A 468 -15.72 12.05 -3.81
C TYR A 468 -16.56 11.37 -4.89
N ASP A 469 -16.16 11.45 -6.16
CA ASP A 469 -16.69 10.60 -7.23
C ASP A 469 -15.66 9.52 -7.60
N LEU A 470 -14.43 9.96 -7.90
CA LEU A 470 -13.29 9.11 -8.22
C LEU A 470 -12.12 9.47 -7.29
N ALA A 471 -11.36 8.47 -6.83
CA ALA A 471 -10.15 8.71 -6.03
C ALA A 471 -9.07 7.68 -6.33
N SER A 472 -7.84 8.13 -6.62
CA SER A 472 -6.71 7.24 -6.91
C SER A 472 -6.06 6.75 -5.63
N VAL A 473 -5.91 5.45 -5.53
CA VAL A 473 -5.27 4.77 -4.39
C VAL A 473 -4.37 3.65 -4.86
N SER A 474 -3.52 3.18 -3.95
CA SER A 474 -2.76 1.94 -4.12
C SER A 474 -2.93 1.10 -2.87
N THR A 475 -3.17 -0.20 -3.04
CA THR A 475 -3.23 -1.14 -1.92
C THR A 475 -1.96 -1.98 -1.86
N PRO A 476 -1.41 -2.25 -0.67
CA PRO A 476 -0.29 -3.16 -0.53
C PRO A 476 -0.70 -4.59 -0.88
N ILE A 477 0.29 -5.43 -1.22
CA ILE A 477 0.05 -6.86 -1.34
C ILE A 477 -0.19 -7.45 0.05
N THR A 478 -1.09 -8.41 0.11
CA THR A 478 -1.41 -9.16 1.31
C THR A 478 -0.99 -10.62 1.16
N SER A 479 -0.74 -11.29 2.26
CA SER A 479 -0.38 -12.72 2.25
C SER A 479 -1.55 -13.60 1.81
N ASP A 480 -2.76 -13.13 2.06
CA ASP A 480 -3.98 -13.83 1.69
C ASP A 480 -4.93 -12.93 0.87
N PRO A 481 -5.51 -13.45 -0.22
CA PRO A 481 -6.39 -12.67 -1.10
C PRO A 481 -7.69 -12.20 -0.42
N SER A 482 -8.14 -12.83 0.67
CA SER A 482 -9.35 -12.39 1.37
C SER A 482 -9.20 -11.03 2.05
N GLU A 483 -7.99 -10.63 2.42
CA GLU A 483 -7.74 -9.29 2.97
C GLU A 483 -8.09 -8.21 1.94
N THR A 484 -7.56 -8.33 0.71
CA THR A 484 -7.88 -7.38 -0.37
C THR A 484 -9.33 -7.51 -0.83
N ALA A 485 -9.84 -8.74 -0.95
CA ALA A 485 -11.22 -8.99 -1.38
C ALA A 485 -12.25 -8.45 -0.36
N GLY A 486 -11.91 -8.47 0.93
CA GLY A 486 -12.77 -7.97 2.01
C GLY A 486 -13.20 -6.51 1.82
N GLU A 487 -12.41 -5.69 1.12
CA GLU A 487 -12.78 -4.31 0.79
C GLU A 487 -14.05 -4.21 -0.07
N TYR A 488 -14.39 -5.26 -0.81
CA TYR A 488 -15.57 -5.31 -1.68
C TYR A 488 -16.80 -5.91 -1.02
N LEU A 489 -16.73 -6.37 0.22
CA LEU A 489 -17.92 -6.79 0.98
C LEU A 489 -18.88 -5.61 1.15
N SER A 490 -20.15 -5.85 0.86
CA SER A 490 -21.21 -4.83 0.98
C SER A 490 -21.28 -4.20 2.38
N SER A 491 -20.94 -4.96 3.42
CA SER A 491 -20.91 -4.50 4.81
C SER A 491 -19.65 -3.67 5.15
N ALA A 492 -18.52 -3.90 4.47
CA ALA A 492 -17.24 -3.25 4.79
C ALA A 492 -17.09 -1.86 4.15
N ASN A 493 -17.81 -1.59 3.06
CA ASN A 493 -17.57 -0.42 2.21
C ASN A 493 -18.75 0.55 2.10
N GLU A 494 -19.76 0.45 2.94
CA GLU A 494 -21.03 1.18 2.82
C GLU A 494 -20.85 2.70 2.71
N LYS A 495 -19.96 3.29 3.49
CA LYS A 495 -19.70 4.74 3.47
C LYS A 495 -18.68 5.14 2.42
N SER A 496 -17.60 4.39 2.31
CA SER A 496 -16.45 4.74 1.46
C SER A 496 -16.74 4.49 -0.02
N LEU A 497 -17.04 3.26 -0.41
CA LEU A 497 -17.23 2.84 -1.79
C LEU A 497 -18.70 2.69 -2.18
N GLY A 498 -19.53 2.18 -1.29
CA GLY A 498 -20.98 1.95 -1.51
C GLY A 498 -21.29 0.82 -2.49
N TYR A 499 -20.31 -0.06 -2.78
CA TYR A 499 -20.47 -1.21 -3.67
C TYR A 499 -21.34 -2.29 -3.00
N LYS A 500 -22.30 -2.84 -3.73
CA LYS A 500 -23.18 -3.91 -3.25
C LYS A 500 -23.40 -4.94 -4.35
N ASN A 501 -22.94 -6.18 -4.10
CA ASN A 501 -23.15 -7.32 -4.99
C ASN A 501 -23.23 -8.60 -4.15
N ALA A 502 -24.42 -9.19 -4.03
CA ALA A 502 -24.65 -10.37 -3.21
C ALA A 502 -23.83 -11.59 -3.64
N LYS A 503 -23.52 -11.72 -4.96
CA LYS A 503 -22.70 -12.82 -5.46
C LYS A 503 -21.22 -12.63 -5.06
N VAL A 504 -20.73 -11.41 -5.09
CA VAL A 504 -19.40 -11.06 -4.60
C VAL A 504 -19.31 -11.35 -3.10
N ASP A 505 -20.30 -10.92 -2.30
CA ASP A 505 -20.37 -11.20 -0.86
C ASP A 505 -20.31 -12.71 -0.57
N GLU A 506 -21.12 -13.53 -1.29
CA GLU A 506 -21.10 -14.99 -1.19
C GLU A 506 -19.73 -15.59 -1.48
N LEU A 507 -19.09 -15.15 -2.59
CA LEU A 507 -17.80 -15.70 -3.01
C LEU A 507 -16.67 -15.30 -2.05
N ILE A 508 -16.67 -14.07 -1.54
CA ILE A 508 -15.72 -13.64 -0.52
C ILE A 508 -15.89 -14.47 0.75
N GLN A 509 -17.13 -14.60 1.23
CA GLN A 509 -17.41 -15.38 2.44
C GLN A 509 -16.98 -16.84 2.28
N LYS A 510 -17.29 -17.47 1.15
CA LYS A 510 -16.85 -18.84 0.83
C LYS A 510 -15.32 -18.96 0.78
N GLY A 511 -14.62 -17.93 0.23
CA GLY A 511 -13.15 -17.87 0.23
C GLY A 511 -12.57 -17.77 1.65
N ILE A 512 -13.22 -17.03 2.53
CA ILE A 512 -12.84 -16.87 3.95
C ILE A 512 -13.07 -18.17 4.74
N GLU A 513 -14.19 -18.85 4.52
CA GLU A 513 -14.57 -20.07 5.25
C GLU A 513 -13.83 -21.32 4.75
N THR A 514 -13.13 -21.24 3.62
CA THR A 514 -12.37 -22.36 3.06
C THR A 514 -10.89 -22.20 3.39
N VAL A 515 -10.29 -23.11 4.15
CA VAL A 515 -8.87 -23.02 4.56
C VAL A 515 -7.92 -23.61 3.51
N ASP A 516 -8.32 -24.69 2.82
CA ASP A 516 -7.51 -25.36 1.81
C ASP A 516 -7.28 -24.47 0.58
N ILE A 517 -6.03 -24.11 0.30
CA ILE A 517 -5.65 -23.21 -0.79
C ILE A 517 -6.12 -23.72 -2.16
N GLU A 518 -6.02 -25.03 -2.43
CA GLU A 518 -6.40 -25.58 -3.73
C GLU A 518 -7.91 -25.50 -3.95
N LYS A 519 -8.70 -25.63 -2.90
CA LYS A 519 -10.16 -25.43 -2.95
C LYS A 519 -10.54 -23.95 -3.05
N ARG A 520 -9.70 -23.05 -2.58
CA ARG A 520 -9.92 -21.59 -2.65
C ARG A 520 -9.66 -21.03 -4.06
N LYS A 521 -8.70 -21.57 -4.81
CA LYS A 521 -8.35 -21.09 -6.17
C LYS A 521 -9.57 -20.92 -7.10
N PRO A 522 -10.46 -21.91 -7.28
CA PRO A 522 -11.64 -21.75 -8.12
C PRO A 522 -12.63 -20.72 -7.59
N ILE A 523 -12.71 -20.50 -6.27
CA ILE A 523 -13.57 -19.48 -5.66
C ILE A 523 -13.07 -18.08 -6.06
N TYR A 524 -11.77 -17.81 -5.91
CA TYR A 524 -11.19 -16.52 -6.30
C TYR A 524 -11.23 -16.28 -7.82
N LYS A 525 -11.08 -17.34 -8.64
CA LYS A 525 -11.27 -17.24 -10.08
C LYS A 525 -12.68 -16.73 -10.43
N GLU A 526 -13.70 -17.27 -9.81
CA GLU A 526 -15.08 -16.84 -10.03
C GLU A 526 -15.33 -15.44 -9.45
N LEU A 527 -14.75 -15.13 -8.29
CA LEU A 527 -14.80 -13.79 -7.69
C LEU A 527 -14.23 -12.72 -8.63
N TYR A 528 -13.04 -12.95 -9.21
CA TYR A 528 -12.43 -11.94 -10.10
C TYR A 528 -13.21 -11.78 -11.40
N LYS A 529 -13.84 -12.83 -11.90
CA LYS A 529 -14.74 -12.76 -13.04
C LYS A 529 -15.96 -11.92 -12.72
N GLU A 530 -16.61 -12.14 -11.55
CA GLU A 530 -17.75 -11.35 -11.11
C GLU A 530 -17.37 -9.87 -10.90
N LEU A 531 -16.24 -9.60 -10.23
CA LEU A 531 -15.71 -8.24 -10.06
C LEU A 531 -15.33 -7.57 -11.39
N SER A 532 -14.97 -8.32 -12.40
CA SER A 532 -14.72 -7.74 -13.74
C SER A 532 -16.01 -7.48 -14.51
N ASP A 533 -17.08 -8.23 -14.27
CA ASP A 533 -18.39 -7.96 -14.88
C ASP A 533 -19.09 -6.77 -14.23
N ASP A 534 -19.03 -6.69 -12.90
CA ASP A 534 -19.60 -5.59 -12.11
C ASP A 534 -18.47 -4.84 -11.36
N PRO A 535 -17.69 -3.99 -12.06
CA PRO A 535 -16.45 -3.45 -11.52
C PRO A 535 -16.69 -2.44 -10.39
N PRO A 536 -16.12 -2.67 -9.18
CA PRO A 536 -16.18 -1.70 -8.09
C PRO A 536 -15.19 -0.54 -8.27
N VAL A 537 -14.09 -0.77 -9.00
CA VAL A 537 -12.97 0.14 -9.17
C VAL A 537 -12.44 0.12 -10.61
N ILE A 538 -11.68 1.14 -11.00
CA ILE A 538 -10.89 1.12 -12.24
C ILE A 538 -9.49 0.64 -11.86
N LEU A 539 -9.17 -0.61 -12.13
CA LEU A 539 -7.83 -1.14 -11.95
C LEU A 539 -6.87 -0.46 -12.91
N LEU A 540 -5.73 0.03 -12.43
CA LEU A 540 -4.76 0.75 -13.24
C LEU A 540 -3.56 -0.13 -13.60
N ASN A 541 -2.71 -0.44 -12.64
CA ASN A 541 -1.44 -1.11 -12.94
C ASN A 541 -0.84 -1.90 -11.80
N TYR A 542 -0.05 -2.91 -12.20
CA TYR A 542 1.07 -3.45 -11.44
C TYR A 542 2.34 -2.79 -11.95
N ARG A 543 3.31 -2.52 -11.07
CA ARG A 543 4.57 -1.89 -11.47
C ARG A 543 5.79 -2.60 -10.88
N ARG A 544 6.91 -2.46 -11.56
CA ARG A 544 8.22 -2.81 -11.01
C ARG A 544 8.86 -1.54 -10.46
N THR A 545 9.64 -1.70 -9.43
CA THR A 545 10.41 -0.61 -8.80
C THR A 545 11.89 -0.96 -8.76
N ILE A 546 12.72 0.06 -8.87
CA ILE A 546 14.16 -0.02 -8.69
C ILE A 546 14.45 0.45 -7.28
N THR A 547 15.09 -0.40 -6.49
CA THR A 547 15.50 -0.11 -5.12
C THR A 547 17.01 -0.14 -5.04
N GLY A 548 17.60 0.86 -4.40
CA GLY A 548 19.03 0.94 -4.15
C GLY A 548 19.35 0.76 -2.67
N TYR A 549 20.43 0.09 -2.38
CA TYR A 549 20.99 0.04 -1.03
C TYR A 549 22.53 0.06 -1.07
N ASN A 550 23.11 0.68 -0.07
CA ASN A 550 24.55 0.81 0.10
C ASN A 550 25.21 -0.57 0.09
N GLY A 551 26.19 -0.76 -0.79
CA GLY A 551 26.89 -2.03 -0.99
C GLY A 551 27.57 -2.61 0.25
N ASN A 552 27.82 -1.78 1.28
CA ASN A 552 28.41 -2.20 2.55
C ASN A 552 27.40 -2.79 3.54
N ILE A 553 26.10 -2.79 3.22
CA ILE A 553 25.09 -3.40 4.07
C ILE A 553 24.99 -4.89 3.77
N LYS A 554 25.08 -5.73 4.81
CA LYS A 554 24.88 -7.18 4.77
C LYS A 554 23.54 -7.55 5.41
N GLY A 555 22.93 -8.65 4.93
CA GLY A 555 21.73 -9.23 5.51
C GLY A 555 20.42 -8.71 4.90
N ILE A 556 20.47 -7.85 3.88
CA ILE A 556 19.27 -7.50 3.13
C ILE A 556 18.85 -8.72 2.30
N ALA A 557 17.72 -9.30 2.67
CA ALA A 557 17.08 -10.39 1.94
C ALA A 557 15.66 -9.93 1.58
N PRO A 558 15.50 -9.30 0.42
CA PRO A 558 14.19 -8.86 -0.04
C PRO A 558 13.27 -10.06 -0.28
N GLU A 559 12.10 -9.98 0.27
CA GLU A 559 11.07 -11.01 0.17
C GLU A 559 9.73 -10.38 -0.17
N LYS A 560 8.82 -11.16 -0.78
CA LYS A 560 7.55 -10.66 -1.32
C LYS A 560 6.66 -9.96 -0.30
N TYR A 561 6.61 -10.48 0.92
CA TYR A 561 5.70 -10.04 1.97
C TYR A 561 6.38 -9.29 3.11
N ASN A 562 7.71 -9.15 3.06
CA ASN A 562 8.50 -8.59 4.13
C ASN A 562 9.20 -7.30 3.70
N SER A 563 8.94 -6.21 4.41
CA SER A 563 9.68 -4.97 4.26
C SER A 563 11.10 -5.10 4.85
N ILE A 564 11.93 -4.05 4.69
CA ILE A 564 13.25 -4.01 5.32
C ILE A 564 13.20 -4.23 6.84
N SER A 565 12.07 -3.92 7.49
CA SER A 565 11.87 -4.12 8.93
C SER A 565 12.11 -5.56 9.37
N ALA A 566 11.70 -6.54 8.57
CA ALA A 566 11.94 -7.97 8.85
C ALA A 566 13.43 -8.35 8.83
N ASN A 567 14.26 -7.58 8.13
CA ASN A 567 15.70 -7.82 8.07
C ASN A 567 16.50 -7.09 9.16
N LEU A 568 15.93 -6.07 9.79
CA LEU A 568 16.62 -5.21 10.77
C LEU A 568 17.41 -5.97 11.86
N PRO A 569 16.89 -7.07 12.44
CA PRO A 569 17.63 -7.80 13.47
C PRO A 569 18.97 -8.37 12.99
N VAL A 570 19.10 -8.70 11.70
CA VAL A 570 20.27 -9.38 11.12
C VAL A 570 21.18 -8.45 10.31
N LEU A 571 20.74 -7.23 10.01
CA LEU A 571 21.52 -6.27 9.24
C LEU A 571 22.83 -5.90 9.94
N SER A 572 23.88 -5.71 9.15
CA SER A 572 25.16 -5.20 9.62
C SER A 572 25.90 -4.47 8.50
N PHE A 573 26.83 -3.58 8.86
CA PHE A 573 27.78 -3.03 7.89
C PHE A 573 29.00 -3.96 7.71
N GLU A 574 29.54 -4.02 6.51
CA GLU A 574 30.90 -4.56 6.29
C GLU A 574 31.89 -3.72 7.08
N LYS A 575 32.84 -4.40 7.76
CA LYS A 575 33.92 -3.75 8.51
C LYS A 575 34.98 -3.20 7.56
#